data_28dc52cac5a50cf57d9307728c734a9e
#
_entry.id   28dc52cac5a50cf57d9307728c734a9e
#
_cell.length_a   1.000
_cell.length_b   1.000
_cell.length_c   1.000
_cell.angle_alpha   90.00
_cell.angle_beta   90.00
_cell.angle_gamma   90.00
#
_symmetry.space_group_name_H-M   'P 1'
#
loop_
_entity.id
_entity.type
_entity.pdbx_description
1 polymer ?
#
loop_
_entity_poly.entity_id
_entity_poly.type
_entity_poly.pdbx_seq_one_letter_code
_entity_poly.pdbx_strand_id
1 'polypeptide(L)'
;MKLGVIVPYRGRITHLRKFKESITGYLDKSNISYHLIVVEQTDDLPFNRGKLLNIGFEHALKKRCDYVVFHDVDMLPLSVDYSPSEVPVHLATNFKGGNQEVFDTYFGGVTIFPIDAFKKINGYSNEFWGWGFEDDDLLLRLTEQRLGTDFEVYQTEKEFNSGLYLHGDQSYLQCFNTIDLEESFTISCTFKPDDIVVDYNKTHDEYCVFSIPGWDTTISYNSFNRYKFETWDTAKDCYSITSKHSPPKLTRITITYDKHNRWLIMYQEGKEVGRTSLKRKIYNPSTQFFYIGTGVPKRESDIKSFRGLVKDFCYWNKALAGNEIHEIHNNFGINYLASQGQYSSAENLKIYYDFKNITLDHEYDYSHGKIIDLANPTEQRMYAKSFECIPKSEMELENKKIIKPYRRTCTFQLLQHVSTGFKSGTWATDSTRLNQIKYYNNIANNKTNLELDGLTTLHFEAISEKTTRNITDLKVTL
;
A
#
# COMPACT_ATOMS: atom_id res chain seq x y z
N MET A 1 -30.91 20.81 -18.29
CA MET A 1 -29.48 20.74 -18.01
C MET A 1 -28.85 19.66 -18.89
N LYS A 2 -27.65 19.90 -19.38
CA LYS A 2 -26.93 19.03 -20.31
C LYS A 2 -25.76 18.34 -19.59
N LEU A 3 -25.72 17.03 -19.66
CA LEU A 3 -24.66 16.18 -19.07
C LEU A 3 -23.47 16.06 -20.04
N GLY A 4 -22.25 16.29 -19.54
CA GLY A 4 -21.02 15.87 -20.22
C GLY A 4 -20.58 14.48 -19.73
N VAL A 5 -20.61 13.48 -20.60
CA VAL A 5 -20.09 12.14 -20.27
C VAL A 5 -18.66 12.05 -20.77
N ILE A 6 -17.69 11.94 -19.87
CA ILE A 6 -16.25 11.98 -20.18
C ILE A 6 -15.63 10.62 -19.95
N VAL A 7 -14.98 10.06 -20.99
CA VAL A 7 -14.45 8.70 -21.02
C VAL A 7 -12.98 8.71 -21.40
N PRO A 8 -12.06 8.37 -20.48
CA PRO A 8 -10.66 8.18 -20.82
C PRO A 8 -10.48 6.84 -21.54
N TYR A 9 -9.69 6.83 -22.60
CA TYR A 9 -9.64 5.68 -23.49
C TYR A 9 -8.24 5.44 -24.06
N ARG A 10 -7.88 4.17 -24.20
CA ARG A 10 -6.77 3.68 -25.04
C ARG A 10 -6.95 2.21 -25.39
N GLY A 11 -6.89 1.88 -26.69
CA GLY A 11 -6.68 0.52 -27.20
C GLY A 11 -7.77 -0.53 -26.94
N ARG A 12 -8.96 -0.18 -26.42
CA ARG A 12 -10.04 -1.12 -26.06
C ARG A 12 -11.27 -0.97 -26.96
N ILE A 13 -11.08 -1.08 -28.29
CA ILE A 13 -12.14 -0.77 -29.27
C ILE A 13 -13.44 -1.55 -29.07
N THR A 14 -13.37 -2.80 -28.66
CA THR A 14 -14.57 -3.62 -28.38
C THR A 14 -15.36 -3.10 -27.17
N HIS A 15 -14.66 -2.68 -26.11
CA HIS A 15 -15.29 -2.07 -24.93
C HIS A 15 -15.91 -0.72 -25.30
N LEU A 16 -15.17 0.11 -26.03
CA LEU A 16 -15.66 1.43 -26.44
C LEU A 16 -16.94 1.33 -27.28
N ARG A 17 -17.00 0.38 -28.23
CA ARG A 17 -18.20 0.18 -29.04
C ARG A 17 -19.41 -0.21 -28.17
N LYS A 18 -19.26 -1.23 -27.33
CA LYS A 18 -20.30 -1.67 -26.39
C LYS A 18 -20.73 -0.55 -25.44
N PHE A 19 -19.75 0.20 -24.92
CA PHE A 19 -20.02 1.32 -24.05
C PHE A 19 -20.83 2.42 -24.75
N LYS A 20 -20.41 2.86 -25.95
CA LYS A 20 -21.14 3.88 -26.73
C LYS A 20 -22.59 3.47 -26.96
N GLU A 21 -22.84 2.24 -27.42
CA GLU A 21 -24.17 1.71 -27.61
C GLU A 21 -25.02 1.69 -26.35
N SER A 22 -24.42 1.23 -25.21
CA SER A 22 -25.11 1.10 -23.94
C SER A 22 -25.43 2.47 -23.33
N ILE A 23 -24.44 3.37 -23.22
CA ILE A 23 -24.61 4.66 -22.54
C ILE A 23 -25.56 5.57 -23.31
N THR A 24 -25.44 5.65 -24.65
CA THR A 24 -26.35 6.49 -25.45
C THR A 24 -27.77 5.98 -25.35
N GLY A 25 -27.99 4.65 -25.54
CA GLY A 25 -29.31 4.05 -25.41
C GLY A 25 -29.93 4.21 -24.00
N TYR A 26 -29.10 4.20 -22.97
CA TYR A 26 -29.52 4.43 -21.58
C TYR A 26 -29.99 5.89 -21.36
N LEU A 27 -29.15 6.85 -21.77
CA LEU A 27 -29.43 8.29 -21.60
C LEU A 27 -30.61 8.77 -22.44
N ASP A 28 -30.73 8.25 -23.67
CA ASP A 28 -31.87 8.55 -24.56
C ASP A 28 -33.20 8.07 -23.95
N LYS A 29 -33.23 6.83 -23.40
CA LYS A 29 -34.40 6.28 -22.70
C LYS A 29 -34.75 7.07 -21.44
N SER A 30 -33.74 7.62 -20.78
CA SER A 30 -33.92 8.43 -19.55
C SER A 30 -34.24 9.90 -19.83
N ASN A 31 -34.37 10.30 -21.11
CA ASN A 31 -34.58 11.68 -21.54
C ASN A 31 -33.55 12.68 -21.01
N ILE A 32 -32.30 12.26 -20.84
CA ILE A 32 -31.20 13.10 -20.40
C ILE A 32 -30.52 13.73 -21.62
N SER A 33 -30.48 15.06 -21.67
CA SER A 33 -29.67 15.77 -22.67
C SER A 33 -28.18 15.60 -22.35
N TYR A 34 -27.39 15.11 -23.28
CA TYR A 34 -25.97 14.81 -23.03
C TYR A 34 -25.05 15.14 -24.22
N HIS A 35 -23.75 15.17 -23.91
CA HIS A 35 -22.67 15.11 -24.86
C HIS A 35 -21.63 14.10 -24.40
N LEU A 36 -21.37 13.06 -25.18
CA LEU A 36 -20.38 12.05 -24.90
C LEU A 36 -19.02 12.48 -25.48
N ILE A 37 -17.99 12.50 -24.64
CA ILE A 37 -16.63 12.90 -24.98
C ILE A 37 -15.69 11.73 -24.65
N VAL A 38 -15.15 11.12 -25.70
CA VAL A 38 -14.13 10.06 -25.58
C VAL A 38 -12.78 10.68 -25.82
N VAL A 39 -11.89 10.59 -24.84
CA VAL A 39 -10.52 11.14 -24.92
C VAL A 39 -9.53 9.98 -25.05
N GLU A 40 -8.97 9.81 -26.25
CA GLU A 40 -8.03 8.73 -26.56
C GLU A 40 -6.58 9.21 -26.45
N GLN A 41 -5.80 8.59 -25.55
CA GLN A 41 -4.35 8.76 -25.48
C GLN A 41 -3.69 7.96 -26.62
N THR A 42 -2.86 8.61 -27.44
CA THR A 42 -2.25 8.03 -28.66
C THR A 42 -0.74 7.86 -28.60
N ASP A 43 -0.08 8.48 -27.63
CA ASP A 43 1.34 8.29 -27.38
C ASP A 43 1.66 6.95 -26.69
N ASP A 44 2.96 6.65 -26.57
CA ASP A 44 3.47 5.42 -25.93
C ASP A 44 3.76 5.60 -24.43
N LEU A 45 3.47 6.78 -23.86
CA LEU A 45 3.61 7.01 -22.42
C LEU A 45 2.67 6.12 -21.61
N PRO A 46 2.92 5.84 -20.32
CA PRO A 46 1.97 5.17 -19.47
C PRO A 46 0.59 5.86 -19.52
N PHE A 47 -0.49 5.11 -19.35
CA PHE A 47 -1.84 5.68 -19.40
C PHE A 47 -2.05 6.68 -18.27
N ASN A 48 -2.52 7.90 -18.60
CA ASN A 48 -2.81 8.92 -17.60
C ASN A 48 -4.31 9.25 -17.56
N ARG A 49 -5.06 8.45 -16.76
CA ARG A 49 -6.50 8.56 -16.65
C ARG A 49 -6.93 9.96 -16.17
N GLY A 50 -6.30 10.49 -15.12
CA GLY A 50 -6.65 11.79 -14.55
C GLY A 50 -6.49 12.93 -15.56
N LYS A 51 -5.36 12.97 -16.28
CA LYS A 51 -5.10 13.99 -17.29
C LYS A 51 -6.08 13.92 -18.46
N LEU A 52 -6.45 12.71 -18.92
CA LEU A 52 -7.47 12.53 -19.96
C LEU A 52 -8.85 13.02 -19.51
N LEU A 53 -9.20 12.81 -18.24
CA LEU A 53 -10.45 13.31 -17.66
C LEU A 53 -10.48 14.83 -17.57
N ASN A 54 -9.35 15.47 -17.23
CA ASN A 54 -9.19 16.93 -17.26
C ASN A 54 -9.38 17.49 -18.68
N ILE A 55 -8.76 16.85 -19.69
CA ILE A 55 -8.92 17.23 -21.11
C ILE A 55 -10.40 17.12 -21.53
N GLY A 56 -11.04 16.03 -21.16
CA GLY A 56 -12.47 15.83 -21.44
C GLY A 56 -13.36 16.88 -20.77
N PHE A 57 -13.02 17.29 -19.57
CA PHE A 57 -13.70 18.37 -18.86
C PHE A 57 -13.64 19.70 -19.60
N GLU A 58 -12.45 20.10 -20.09
CA GLU A 58 -12.28 21.28 -20.93
C GLU A 58 -13.16 21.24 -22.19
N HIS A 59 -13.30 20.07 -22.81
CA HIS A 59 -14.17 19.88 -23.95
C HIS A 59 -15.66 19.92 -23.57
N ALA A 60 -16.04 19.39 -22.38
CA ALA A 60 -17.40 19.50 -21.88
C ALA A 60 -17.84 20.96 -21.70
N LEU A 61 -16.92 21.83 -21.22
CA LEU A 61 -17.17 23.28 -21.14
C LEU A 61 -17.39 23.89 -22.53
N LYS A 62 -16.55 23.55 -23.53
CA LYS A 62 -16.71 24.02 -24.93
C LYS A 62 -18.06 23.56 -25.53
N LYS A 63 -18.55 22.39 -25.15
CA LYS A 63 -19.85 21.85 -25.58
C LYS A 63 -21.02 22.35 -24.72
N ARG A 64 -20.77 23.29 -23.79
CA ARG A 64 -21.78 23.90 -22.89
C ARG A 64 -22.56 22.88 -22.06
N CYS A 65 -21.83 21.93 -21.47
CA CYS A 65 -22.41 21.01 -20.49
C CYS A 65 -22.57 21.73 -19.15
N ASP A 66 -23.67 21.45 -18.45
CA ASP A 66 -24.00 22.07 -17.15
C ASP A 66 -23.39 21.30 -15.98
N TYR A 67 -23.13 20.02 -16.15
CA TYR A 67 -22.48 19.12 -15.19
C TYR A 67 -21.82 17.98 -15.94
N VAL A 68 -20.93 17.22 -15.30
CA VAL A 68 -20.18 16.14 -15.93
C VAL A 68 -20.27 14.85 -15.13
N VAL A 69 -20.10 13.71 -15.84
CA VAL A 69 -19.81 12.41 -15.28
C VAL A 69 -18.51 11.91 -15.87
N PHE A 70 -17.55 11.56 -15.01
CA PHE A 70 -16.35 10.81 -15.38
C PHE A 70 -16.69 9.34 -15.36
N HIS A 71 -16.37 8.62 -16.43
CA HIS A 71 -16.92 7.30 -16.64
C HIS A 71 -15.91 6.35 -17.27
N ASP A 72 -15.67 5.20 -16.64
CA ASP A 72 -14.79 4.17 -17.20
C ASP A 72 -15.50 3.41 -18.33
N VAL A 73 -14.75 3.08 -19.37
CA VAL A 73 -15.25 2.48 -20.62
C VAL A 73 -15.79 1.05 -20.47
N ASP A 74 -15.47 0.39 -19.36
CA ASP A 74 -15.87 -1.00 -19.07
C ASP A 74 -17.06 -1.13 -18.10
N MET A 75 -17.66 -0.03 -17.69
CA MET A 75 -18.83 0.01 -16.81
C MET A 75 -20.09 0.36 -17.61
N LEU A 76 -20.93 -0.63 -17.93
CA LEU A 76 -22.18 -0.40 -18.66
C LEU A 76 -23.34 -0.11 -17.69
N PRO A 77 -24.11 0.99 -17.87
CA PRO A 77 -25.21 1.32 -16.96
C PRO A 77 -26.35 0.31 -17.04
N LEU A 78 -26.82 -0.17 -15.90
CA LEU A 78 -28.00 -1.01 -15.76
C LEU A 78 -29.13 -0.31 -14.99
N SER A 79 -28.82 0.30 -13.85
CA SER A 79 -29.73 1.10 -13.03
C SER A 79 -28.91 2.24 -12.42
N VAL A 80 -28.88 3.40 -13.07
CA VAL A 80 -28.00 4.51 -12.72
C VAL A 80 -28.77 5.82 -12.77
N ASP A 81 -28.65 6.59 -11.69
CA ASP A 81 -29.18 7.94 -11.62
C ASP A 81 -28.11 8.95 -12.04
N TYR A 82 -28.15 9.40 -13.30
CA TYR A 82 -27.29 10.45 -13.85
C TYR A 82 -27.85 11.87 -13.69
N SER A 83 -28.87 12.08 -12.86
CA SER A 83 -29.39 13.44 -12.59
C SER A 83 -28.31 14.34 -11.99
N PRO A 84 -28.39 15.67 -12.21
CA PRO A 84 -27.43 16.61 -11.64
C PRO A 84 -27.41 16.54 -10.10
N SER A 85 -26.31 16.94 -9.52
CA SER A 85 -26.09 17.05 -8.07
C SER A 85 -25.45 18.38 -7.75
N GLU A 86 -25.72 18.90 -6.57
CA GLU A 86 -25.06 20.13 -6.06
C GLU A 86 -23.65 19.88 -5.54
N VAL A 87 -23.32 18.61 -5.28
CA VAL A 87 -22.02 18.15 -4.79
C VAL A 87 -21.53 16.97 -5.61
N PRO A 88 -20.21 16.66 -5.61
CA PRO A 88 -19.69 15.45 -6.21
C PRO A 88 -20.29 14.18 -5.59
N VAL A 89 -20.62 13.19 -6.42
CA VAL A 89 -21.26 11.95 -6.00
C VAL A 89 -20.67 10.76 -6.72
N HIS A 90 -20.36 9.70 -5.98
CA HIS A 90 -19.91 8.42 -6.50
C HIS A 90 -21.09 7.55 -6.95
N LEU A 91 -21.03 7.04 -8.18
CA LEU A 91 -22.09 6.22 -8.79
C LEU A 91 -21.72 4.74 -8.91
N ALA A 92 -20.44 4.39 -8.97
CA ALA A 92 -19.98 3.00 -9.16
C ALA A 92 -20.08 2.19 -7.84
N THR A 93 -21.33 1.95 -7.38
CA THR A 93 -21.61 1.36 -6.06
C THR A 93 -21.99 -0.11 -6.08
N ASN A 94 -22.55 -0.64 -7.17
CA ASN A 94 -22.86 -2.06 -7.33
C ASN A 94 -22.51 -2.55 -8.73
N PHE A 95 -22.02 -3.78 -8.82
CA PHE A 95 -21.59 -4.39 -10.07
C PHE A 95 -22.24 -5.74 -10.33
N LYS A 96 -22.55 -6.01 -11.60
CA LYS A 96 -22.84 -7.35 -12.10
C LYS A 96 -21.68 -7.82 -12.97
N GLY A 97 -21.27 -9.08 -12.82
CA GLY A 97 -20.21 -9.68 -13.64
C GLY A 97 -18.78 -9.48 -13.13
N GLY A 98 -18.60 -9.33 -11.84
CA GLY A 98 -17.28 -9.29 -11.18
C GLY A 98 -17.42 -9.53 -9.69
N ASN A 99 -16.32 -9.92 -9.05
CA ASN A 99 -16.22 -10.07 -7.58
C ASN A 99 -15.66 -8.80 -6.93
N GLN A 100 -15.97 -7.63 -7.46
CA GLN A 100 -15.50 -6.38 -6.87
C GLN A 100 -16.40 -5.97 -5.70
N GLU A 101 -15.83 -5.93 -4.52
CA GLU A 101 -16.39 -5.22 -3.38
C GLU A 101 -16.07 -3.73 -3.51
N VAL A 102 -17.04 -2.89 -3.22
CA VAL A 102 -16.87 -1.43 -3.20
C VAL A 102 -16.56 -1.02 -1.78
N PHE A 103 -15.33 -0.62 -1.52
CA PHE A 103 -14.96 -0.13 -0.19
C PHE A 103 -15.62 1.22 0.10
N ASP A 104 -15.80 1.54 1.37
CA ASP A 104 -16.43 2.78 1.81
C ASP A 104 -15.70 4.05 1.34
N THR A 105 -14.40 3.97 1.13
CA THR A 105 -13.55 5.07 0.66
C THR A 105 -13.36 5.12 -0.86
N TYR A 106 -13.86 4.12 -1.62
CA TYR A 106 -13.69 4.08 -3.07
C TYR A 106 -14.46 5.20 -3.77
N PHE A 107 -13.77 5.98 -4.61
CA PHE A 107 -14.33 7.10 -5.38
C PHE A 107 -13.98 7.03 -6.88
N GLY A 108 -13.68 5.86 -7.37
CA GLY A 108 -13.29 5.61 -8.76
C GLY A 108 -14.43 5.15 -9.67
N GLY A 109 -14.10 4.84 -10.90
CA GLY A 109 -14.98 4.25 -11.91
C GLY A 109 -15.99 5.22 -12.52
N VAL A 110 -17.03 5.60 -11.77
CA VAL A 110 -18.07 6.53 -12.25
C VAL A 110 -18.42 7.55 -11.18
N THR A 111 -18.14 8.82 -11.47
CA THR A 111 -18.37 9.94 -10.54
C THR A 111 -19.03 11.12 -11.25
N ILE A 112 -20.04 11.73 -10.62
CA ILE A 112 -20.75 12.89 -11.16
C ILE A 112 -20.31 14.16 -10.43
N PHE A 113 -20.14 15.25 -11.18
CA PHE A 113 -19.65 16.52 -10.66
C PHE A 113 -20.42 17.71 -11.17
N PRO A 114 -20.78 18.66 -10.29
CA PRO A 114 -21.03 20.04 -10.69
C PRO A 114 -19.77 20.64 -11.31
N ILE A 115 -19.90 21.47 -12.34
CA ILE A 115 -18.77 22.15 -12.99
C ILE A 115 -17.92 22.92 -11.99
N ASP A 116 -18.56 23.71 -11.14
CA ASP A 116 -17.83 24.58 -10.20
C ASP A 116 -17.12 23.80 -9.10
N ALA A 117 -17.67 22.65 -8.68
CA ALA A 117 -17.00 21.78 -7.71
C ALA A 117 -15.70 21.19 -8.30
N PHE A 118 -15.72 20.75 -9.57
CA PHE A 118 -14.54 20.21 -10.22
C PHE A 118 -13.46 21.29 -10.46
N LYS A 119 -13.88 22.51 -10.83
CA LYS A 119 -12.95 23.65 -10.93
C LYS A 119 -12.32 24.01 -9.59
N LYS A 120 -13.12 24.02 -8.51
CA LYS A 120 -12.65 24.37 -7.16
C LYS A 120 -11.54 23.45 -6.65
N ILE A 121 -11.58 22.18 -7.01
CA ILE A 121 -10.53 21.21 -6.67
C ILE A 121 -9.40 21.17 -7.71
N ASN A 122 -9.41 22.05 -8.71
CA ASN A 122 -8.46 22.07 -9.83
C ASN A 122 -8.39 20.73 -10.61
N GLY A 123 -9.50 19.99 -10.66
CA GLY A 123 -9.60 18.71 -11.36
C GLY A 123 -8.80 17.57 -10.73
N TYR A 124 -8.45 16.59 -11.57
CA TYR A 124 -7.52 15.50 -11.21
C TYR A 124 -6.07 16.02 -11.23
N SER A 125 -5.19 15.35 -10.50
CA SER A 125 -3.75 15.49 -10.71
C SER A 125 -3.36 15.01 -12.13
N ASN A 126 -2.47 15.74 -12.81
CA ASN A 126 -1.92 15.36 -14.11
C ASN A 126 -0.74 14.39 -14.01
N GLU A 127 -0.30 14.08 -12.79
CA GLU A 127 0.96 13.41 -12.56
C GLU A 127 0.84 11.93 -12.18
N PHE A 128 -0.37 11.37 -12.14
CA PHE A 128 -0.59 9.94 -11.90
C PHE A 128 -0.55 9.18 -13.22
N TRP A 129 0.57 8.51 -13.47
CA TRP A 129 0.82 7.72 -14.68
C TRP A 129 0.68 6.23 -14.41
N GLY A 130 0.07 5.49 -15.33
CA GLY A 130 -0.16 4.07 -15.22
C GLY A 130 -1.46 3.76 -14.48
N TRP A 131 -1.43 2.96 -13.41
CA TRP A 131 -2.63 2.51 -12.72
C TRP A 131 -2.60 2.90 -11.23
N GLY A 132 -3.70 3.50 -10.77
CA GLY A 132 -4.04 3.67 -9.36
C GLY A 132 -3.64 5.01 -8.74
N PHE A 133 -4.30 5.32 -7.64
CA PHE A 133 -4.15 6.50 -6.77
C PHE A 133 -4.65 7.85 -7.32
N GLU A 134 -5.03 7.97 -8.57
CA GLU A 134 -5.62 9.20 -9.10
C GLU A 134 -7.02 9.48 -8.53
N ASP A 135 -7.79 8.42 -8.25
CA ASP A 135 -9.11 8.50 -7.62
C ASP A 135 -9.00 8.82 -6.12
N ASP A 136 -7.99 8.27 -5.45
CA ASP A 136 -7.71 8.54 -4.04
C ASP A 136 -7.23 9.99 -3.85
N ASP A 137 -6.35 10.50 -4.73
CA ASP A 137 -5.94 11.91 -4.75
C ASP A 137 -7.13 12.84 -5.00
N LEU A 138 -8.03 12.45 -5.92
CA LEU A 138 -9.26 13.22 -6.17
C LEU A 138 -10.12 13.31 -4.91
N LEU A 139 -10.29 12.20 -4.18
CA LEU A 139 -11.05 12.18 -2.92
C LEU A 139 -10.40 13.07 -1.86
N LEU A 140 -9.07 13.08 -1.79
CA LEU A 140 -8.33 14.00 -0.92
C LEU A 140 -8.62 15.46 -1.26
N ARG A 141 -8.54 15.83 -2.54
CA ARG A 141 -8.85 17.20 -3.02
C ARG A 141 -10.26 17.64 -2.63
N LEU A 142 -11.24 16.74 -2.78
CA LEU A 142 -12.61 16.97 -2.35
C LEU A 142 -12.71 17.21 -0.84
N THR A 143 -12.00 16.40 -0.08
CA THR A 143 -11.97 16.47 1.38
C THR A 143 -11.37 17.78 1.87
N GLU A 144 -10.27 18.23 1.30
CA GLU A 144 -9.64 19.53 1.61
C GLU A 144 -10.60 20.70 1.34
N GLN A 145 -11.37 20.60 0.27
CA GLN A 145 -12.34 21.61 -0.11
C GLN A 145 -13.72 21.43 0.53
N ARG A 146 -13.93 20.39 1.34
CA ARG A 146 -15.18 20.01 2.01
C ARG A 146 -16.35 19.85 1.03
N LEU A 147 -16.11 19.14 -0.07
CA LEU A 147 -17.06 18.93 -1.16
C LEU A 147 -17.48 17.47 -1.26
N GLY A 148 -18.77 17.17 -1.04
CA GLY A 148 -19.34 15.85 -1.29
C GLY A 148 -18.74 14.71 -0.47
N THR A 149 -18.23 15.03 0.72
CA THR A 149 -17.63 14.06 1.63
C THR A 149 -18.13 14.27 3.05
N ASP A 150 -18.45 13.18 3.74
CA ASP A 150 -18.70 13.13 5.18
C ASP A 150 -17.52 12.48 5.88
N PHE A 151 -17.41 12.76 7.17
CA PHE A 151 -16.39 12.16 8.03
C PHE A 151 -17.07 11.27 9.06
N GLU A 152 -16.67 10.02 9.10
CA GLU A 152 -16.99 9.16 10.23
C GLU A 152 -15.78 9.10 11.15
N VAL A 153 -16.01 9.47 12.43
CA VAL A 153 -14.95 9.50 13.43
C VAL A 153 -15.02 8.22 14.25
N TYR A 154 -14.02 7.36 14.12
CA TYR A 154 -13.87 6.21 15.00
C TYR A 154 -12.88 6.55 16.12
N GLN A 155 -13.29 6.34 17.36
CA GLN A 155 -12.34 6.31 18.47
C GLN A 155 -11.58 4.99 18.40
N THR A 156 -10.31 5.04 18.02
CA THR A 156 -9.42 3.89 18.13
C THR A 156 -8.54 4.09 19.37
N GLU A 157 -8.34 3.01 20.13
CA GLU A 157 -7.30 2.99 21.16
C GLU A 157 -5.96 3.43 20.55
N LYS A 158 -5.17 4.18 21.32
CA LYS A 158 -3.84 4.67 20.94
C LYS A 158 -2.90 3.52 20.59
N GLU A 159 -3.03 2.93 19.42
CA GLU A 159 -1.98 2.08 18.85
C GLU A 159 -1.09 2.94 17.96
N PHE A 160 0.17 3.07 18.35
CA PHE A 160 1.22 3.68 17.52
C PHE A 160 1.53 2.75 16.34
N ASN A 161 0.86 2.91 15.23
CA ASN A 161 0.97 2.02 14.06
C ASN A 161 1.87 2.55 12.93
N SER A 162 2.92 3.41 13.20
CA SER A 162 3.91 3.84 12.21
C SER A 162 4.86 2.74 11.82
N GLY A 163 5.09 2.60 10.54
CA GLY A 163 5.99 1.59 10.08
C GLY A 163 5.86 1.28 8.62
N LEU A 164 6.39 0.14 8.25
CA LEU A 164 6.35 -0.41 6.92
C LEU A 164 5.28 -1.49 6.86
N TYR A 165 4.27 -1.29 6.01
CA TYR A 165 3.28 -2.32 5.75
C TYR A 165 3.71 -3.21 4.59
N LEU A 166 3.73 -4.51 4.83
CA LEU A 166 4.04 -5.55 3.86
C LEU A 166 2.74 -6.27 3.46
N HIS A 167 2.50 -6.38 2.15
CA HIS A 167 1.24 -6.90 1.60
C HIS A 167 1.17 -8.43 1.47
N GLY A 168 2.16 -9.16 1.94
CA GLY A 168 2.31 -10.58 1.64
C GLY A 168 2.95 -10.77 0.26
N ASP A 169 2.50 -11.76 -0.49
CA ASP A 169 3.05 -12.24 -1.77
C ASP A 169 4.10 -11.35 -2.45
N GLN A 170 5.40 -11.71 -2.26
CA GLN A 170 6.56 -11.01 -2.81
C GLN A 170 6.84 -9.61 -2.23
N SER A 171 6.21 -9.23 -1.12
CA SER A 171 6.48 -8.00 -0.39
C SER A 171 7.55 -8.26 0.67
N TYR A 172 8.74 -7.69 0.51
CA TYR A 172 9.86 -7.92 1.44
C TYR A 172 10.93 -6.83 1.36
N LEU A 173 11.78 -6.80 2.39
CA LEU A 173 13.02 -6.07 2.40
C LEU A 173 14.19 -7.05 2.34
N GLN A 174 15.17 -6.79 1.49
CA GLN A 174 16.46 -7.45 1.50
C GLN A 174 17.49 -6.49 2.10
N CYS A 175 18.03 -6.86 3.23
CA CYS A 175 18.97 -6.05 4.01
C CYS A 175 20.39 -6.58 3.82
N PHE A 176 21.30 -5.74 3.31
CA PHE A 176 22.67 -6.13 2.98
C PHE A 176 23.65 -5.99 4.16
N ASN A 177 23.13 -6.03 5.37
CA ASN A 177 23.92 -6.09 6.59
C ASN A 177 24.22 -7.53 6.94
N THR A 178 25.37 -7.76 7.55
CA THR A 178 25.76 -9.08 8.07
C THR A 178 25.31 -9.24 9.51
N ILE A 179 24.61 -10.32 9.80
CA ILE A 179 24.30 -10.78 11.15
C ILE A 179 25.22 -11.99 11.45
N ASP A 180 26.05 -11.86 12.45
CA ASP A 180 26.93 -12.96 12.89
C ASP A 180 26.19 -13.83 13.92
N LEU A 181 25.86 -15.05 13.53
CA LEU A 181 25.20 -16.03 14.39
C LEU A 181 26.16 -16.92 15.19
N GLU A 182 27.48 -16.85 14.94
CA GLU A 182 28.46 -17.65 15.69
C GLU A 182 28.78 -17.06 17.07
N GLU A 183 28.59 -15.75 17.18
CA GLU A 183 28.82 -14.99 18.41
C GLU A 183 27.54 -14.88 19.24
N SER A 184 27.65 -14.33 20.44
CA SER A 184 26.47 -13.95 21.22
C SER A 184 25.74 -12.81 20.53
N PHE A 185 24.42 -12.89 20.42
CA PHE A 185 23.63 -11.87 19.76
C PHE A 185 22.26 -11.62 20.39
N THR A 186 21.67 -10.51 20.01
CA THR A 186 20.25 -10.21 20.20
C THR A 186 19.65 -9.70 18.91
N ILE A 187 18.52 -10.27 18.50
CA ILE A 187 17.68 -9.77 17.42
C ILE A 187 16.34 -9.34 18.01
N SER A 188 15.88 -8.16 17.66
CA SER A 188 14.57 -7.66 18.09
C SER A 188 13.82 -7.07 16.90
N CYS A 189 12.55 -7.44 16.77
CA CYS A 189 11.68 -6.95 15.74
C CYS A 189 10.30 -6.64 16.32
N THR A 190 9.78 -5.45 15.99
CA THR A 190 8.44 -5.04 16.40
C THR A 190 7.53 -5.06 15.19
N PHE A 191 6.45 -5.84 15.24
CA PHE A 191 5.54 -6.02 14.12
C PHE A 191 4.12 -6.33 14.58
N LYS A 192 3.14 -6.08 13.68
CA LYS A 192 1.73 -6.43 13.86
C LYS A 192 1.30 -7.26 12.66
N PRO A 193 1.03 -8.55 12.83
CA PRO A 193 0.40 -9.36 11.78
C PRO A 193 -1.00 -8.83 11.46
N ASP A 194 -1.42 -8.94 10.21
CA ASP A 194 -2.84 -8.80 9.87
C ASP A 194 -3.65 -9.93 10.50
N ASP A 195 -4.97 -9.73 10.59
CA ASP A 195 -5.88 -10.79 10.97
C ASP A 195 -5.80 -11.93 9.94
N ILE A 196 -5.25 -13.05 10.36
CA ILE A 196 -5.15 -14.23 9.54
C ILE A 196 -6.49 -14.94 9.58
N VAL A 197 -7.18 -15.00 8.45
CA VAL A 197 -8.35 -15.85 8.29
C VAL A 197 -7.88 -17.30 8.39
N VAL A 198 -8.17 -17.96 9.51
CA VAL A 198 -7.80 -19.36 9.74
C VAL A 198 -8.63 -20.23 8.79
N ASP A 199 -8.02 -20.74 7.76
CA ASP A 199 -8.59 -21.83 6.97
C ASP A 199 -8.31 -23.14 7.70
N TYR A 200 -9.29 -23.62 8.44
CA TYR A 200 -9.19 -24.86 9.23
C TYR A 200 -8.92 -26.12 8.37
N ASN A 201 -9.00 -26.02 7.05
CA ASN A 201 -8.71 -27.11 6.11
C ASN A 201 -7.27 -27.11 5.60
N LYS A 202 -6.47 -26.07 5.92
CA LYS A 202 -5.05 -25.99 5.54
C LYS A 202 -4.16 -26.15 6.75
N THR A 203 -3.28 -27.13 6.67
CA THR A 203 -2.27 -27.42 7.68
C THR A 203 -1.26 -26.27 7.75
N HIS A 204 -1.14 -25.63 8.92
CA HIS A 204 0.01 -24.86 9.41
C HIS A 204 0.62 -23.82 8.47
N ASP A 205 -0.13 -22.77 8.10
CA ASP A 205 0.47 -21.61 7.42
C ASP A 205 1.38 -20.85 8.41
N GLU A 206 2.67 -20.72 8.07
CA GLU A 206 3.62 -19.87 8.75
C GLU A 206 3.94 -18.64 7.87
N TYR A 207 3.94 -17.45 8.47
CA TYR A 207 4.22 -16.17 7.81
C TYR A 207 5.55 -15.63 8.32
N CYS A 208 6.54 -15.56 7.44
CA CYS A 208 7.91 -15.20 7.82
C CYS A 208 8.07 -13.70 7.97
N VAL A 209 8.39 -13.23 9.18
CA VAL A 209 8.68 -11.83 9.49
C VAL A 209 10.14 -11.50 9.23
N PHE A 210 11.03 -12.40 9.58
CA PHE A 210 12.48 -12.24 9.45
C PHE A 210 13.12 -13.58 9.05
N SER A 211 14.10 -13.55 8.14
CA SER A 211 14.88 -14.73 7.79
C SER A 211 16.33 -14.43 7.40
N ILE A 212 17.21 -15.34 7.77
CA ILE A 212 18.59 -15.41 7.25
C ILE A 212 18.67 -16.61 6.30
N PRO A 213 18.98 -16.40 4.99
CA PRO A 213 19.06 -17.49 4.03
C PRO A 213 20.20 -18.46 4.35
N GLY A 214 19.99 -19.74 4.04
CA GLY A 214 20.99 -20.78 4.15
C GLY A 214 20.54 -21.99 4.95
N TRP A 215 20.10 -21.82 6.18
CA TRP A 215 19.50 -22.82 7.06
C TRP A 215 18.37 -22.23 7.88
N ASP A 216 17.60 -21.36 7.24
CA ASP A 216 16.33 -20.83 7.72
C ASP A 216 16.29 -20.44 9.22
N THR A 217 17.21 -19.55 9.64
CA THR A 217 17.02 -18.86 10.91
C THR A 217 15.88 -17.85 10.71
N THR A 218 14.74 -18.08 11.36
CA THR A 218 13.51 -17.34 11.08
C THR A 218 12.79 -16.86 12.33
N ILE A 219 12.13 -15.71 12.21
CA ILE A 219 11.03 -15.31 13.09
C ILE A 219 9.75 -15.36 12.25
N SER A 220 8.76 -16.11 12.69
CA SER A 220 7.49 -16.28 12.00
C SER A 220 6.30 -16.09 12.92
N TYR A 221 5.14 -15.87 12.31
CA TYR A 221 3.84 -15.88 12.95
C TYR A 221 2.95 -16.88 12.21
N ASN A 222 2.20 -17.72 12.94
CA ASN A 222 1.46 -18.81 12.31
C ASN A 222 -0.06 -18.65 12.43
N SER A 223 -0.78 -19.45 11.67
CA SER A 223 -2.25 -19.49 11.64
C SER A 223 -2.91 -19.82 12.99
N PHE A 224 -2.16 -20.31 13.98
CA PHE A 224 -2.64 -20.52 15.36
C PHE A 224 -2.39 -19.31 16.27
N ASN A 225 -2.08 -18.15 15.70
CA ASN A 225 -1.77 -16.94 16.44
C ASN A 225 -0.61 -17.15 17.44
N ARG A 226 0.49 -17.72 16.96
CA ARG A 226 1.71 -17.95 17.76
C ARG A 226 2.93 -17.39 17.03
N TYR A 227 3.81 -16.79 17.80
CA TYR A 227 5.13 -16.40 17.33
C TYR A 227 6.08 -17.57 17.47
N LYS A 228 6.93 -17.81 16.47
CA LYS A 228 7.92 -18.90 16.45
C LYS A 228 9.28 -18.34 16.05
N PHE A 229 10.32 -18.74 16.75
CA PHE A 229 11.69 -18.63 16.31
C PHE A 229 12.23 -20.01 15.97
N GLU A 230 12.97 -20.12 14.88
CA GLU A 230 13.58 -21.36 14.44
C GLU A 230 15.00 -21.09 13.96
N THR A 231 15.93 -22.00 14.30
CA THR A 231 17.33 -21.97 13.84
C THR A 231 17.93 -23.38 13.87
N TRP A 232 19.09 -23.52 13.26
CA TRP A 232 19.76 -24.80 13.11
C TRP A 232 21.18 -24.72 13.67
N ASP A 233 21.69 -25.83 14.22
CA ASP A 233 23.08 -25.93 14.62
C ASP A 233 23.97 -26.45 13.47
N THR A 234 25.28 -26.50 13.72
CA THR A 234 26.29 -26.97 12.74
C THR A 234 26.15 -28.43 12.35
N ALA A 235 25.38 -29.22 13.09
CA ALA A 235 25.05 -30.61 12.75
C ALA A 235 23.68 -30.76 12.04
N LYS A 236 23.01 -29.65 11.77
CA LYS A 236 21.67 -29.63 11.16
C LYS A 236 20.56 -30.13 12.08
N ASP A 237 20.76 -30.03 13.40
CA ASP A 237 19.68 -30.19 14.36
C ASP A 237 18.88 -28.88 14.41
N CYS A 238 17.54 -28.99 14.29
CA CYS A 238 16.63 -27.84 14.35
C CYS A 238 16.23 -27.54 15.80
N TYR A 239 16.27 -26.25 16.15
CA TYR A 239 15.80 -25.73 17.43
C TYR A 239 14.72 -24.70 17.20
N SER A 240 13.59 -24.86 17.90
CA SER A 240 12.49 -23.93 17.82
C SER A 240 11.97 -23.52 19.18
N ILE A 241 11.52 -22.29 19.28
CA ILE A 241 10.79 -21.76 20.44
C ILE A 241 9.49 -21.16 19.93
N THR A 242 8.36 -21.56 20.51
CA THR A 242 7.04 -21.08 20.11
C THR A 242 6.34 -20.45 21.30
N SER A 243 5.74 -19.27 21.08
CA SER A 243 4.97 -18.56 22.10
C SER A 243 3.65 -19.26 22.39
N LYS A 244 3.00 -18.86 23.48
CA LYS A 244 1.57 -19.15 23.67
C LYS A 244 0.74 -18.41 22.63
N HIS A 245 -0.53 -18.79 22.51
CA HIS A 245 -1.50 -18.09 21.67
C HIS A 245 -1.53 -16.59 22.02
N SER A 246 -1.42 -15.75 21.00
CA SER A 246 -1.44 -14.29 21.12
C SER A 246 -2.16 -13.72 19.89
N PRO A 247 -3.34 -13.09 20.05
CA PRO A 247 -4.04 -12.47 18.93
C PRO A 247 -3.17 -11.47 18.19
N PRO A 248 -3.42 -11.22 16.91
CA PRO A 248 -2.68 -10.23 16.12
C PRO A 248 -2.73 -8.86 16.79
N LYS A 249 -1.59 -8.39 17.26
CA LYS A 249 -1.39 -7.05 17.82
C LYS A 249 0.04 -6.61 17.60
N LEU A 250 0.30 -5.32 17.74
CA LEU A 250 1.66 -4.82 17.71
C LEU A 250 2.46 -5.47 18.84
N THR A 251 3.45 -6.26 18.49
CA THR A 251 4.23 -7.08 19.42
C THR A 251 5.71 -6.97 19.13
N ARG A 252 6.54 -6.84 20.17
CA ARG A 252 7.98 -6.96 20.06
C ARG A 252 8.39 -8.39 20.40
N ILE A 253 9.08 -9.02 19.47
CA ILE A 253 9.76 -10.30 19.65
C ILE A 253 11.26 -10.04 19.73
N THR A 254 11.89 -10.54 20.78
CA THR A 254 13.33 -10.43 20.97
C THR A 254 13.90 -11.82 21.20
N ILE A 255 14.98 -12.13 20.47
CA ILE A 255 15.70 -13.39 20.58
C ILE A 255 17.11 -13.09 21.06
N THR A 256 17.55 -13.76 22.10
CA THR A 256 18.95 -13.69 22.57
C THR A 256 19.60 -15.06 22.44
N TYR A 257 20.86 -15.04 22.03
CA TYR A 257 21.74 -16.22 22.06
C TYR A 257 23.02 -15.89 22.82
N ASP A 258 23.32 -16.68 23.84
CA ASP A 258 24.60 -16.63 24.55
C ASP A 258 25.46 -17.84 24.15
N LYS A 259 26.58 -17.57 23.45
CA LYS A 259 27.48 -18.59 22.92
C LYS A 259 28.19 -19.41 24.00
N HIS A 260 28.38 -18.84 25.19
CA HIS A 260 29.17 -19.49 26.27
C HIS A 260 28.35 -20.62 26.90
N ASN A 261 27.11 -20.36 27.23
CA ASN A 261 26.22 -21.37 27.80
C ASN A 261 25.28 -21.99 26.77
N ARG A 262 25.29 -21.50 25.51
CA ARG A 262 24.48 -21.95 24.38
C ARG A 262 22.97 -21.82 24.63
N TRP A 263 22.55 -20.91 25.48
CA TRP A 263 21.17 -20.61 25.68
C TRP A 263 20.63 -19.71 24.58
N LEU A 264 19.54 -20.17 23.99
CA LEU A 264 18.68 -19.42 23.10
C LEU A 264 17.41 -19.11 23.86
N ILE A 265 17.04 -17.85 23.95
CA ILE A 265 15.88 -17.38 24.72
C ILE A 265 15.02 -16.47 23.85
N MET A 266 13.71 -16.71 23.84
CA MET A 266 12.74 -15.86 23.18
C MET A 266 11.95 -15.07 24.21
N TYR A 267 11.83 -13.78 23.95
CA TYR A 267 11.01 -12.83 24.69
C TYR A 267 9.90 -12.29 23.83
N GLN A 268 8.72 -12.17 24.40
CA GLN A 268 7.58 -11.47 23.84
C GLN A 268 7.17 -10.35 24.79
N GLU A 269 7.13 -9.12 24.28
CA GLU A 269 6.80 -7.94 25.10
C GLU A 269 7.65 -7.84 26.38
N GLY A 270 8.96 -8.05 26.24
CA GLY A 270 9.91 -7.96 27.36
C GLY A 270 9.89 -9.12 28.33
N LYS A 271 8.98 -10.09 28.17
CA LYS A 271 8.84 -11.27 29.04
C LYS A 271 9.35 -12.51 28.35
N GLU A 272 10.16 -13.31 29.04
CA GLU A 272 10.58 -14.61 28.51
C GLU A 272 9.38 -15.53 28.28
N VAL A 273 9.29 -16.08 27.07
CA VAL A 273 8.22 -17.01 26.67
C VAL A 273 8.73 -18.42 26.45
N GLY A 274 10.04 -18.60 26.29
CA GLY A 274 10.67 -19.90 26.16
C GLY A 274 12.17 -19.82 25.99
N ARG A 275 12.84 -20.92 26.30
CA ARG A 275 14.28 -21.09 26.10
C ARG A 275 14.63 -22.50 25.71
N THR A 276 15.74 -22.65 25.01
CA THR A 276 16.33 -23.96 24.68
C THR A 276 17.86 -23.86 24.72
N SER A 277 18.55 -24.95 25.05
CA SER A 277 19.99 -25.01 25.00
C SER A 277 20.43 -25.79 23.75
N LEU A 278 21.31 -25.22 22.97
CA LEU A 278 21.83 -25.84 21.77
C LEU A 278 22.96 -26.83 22.12
N LYS A 279 22.94 -27.97 21.46
CA LYS A 279 24.05 -28.96 21.62
C LYS A 279 25.35 -28.49 20.99
N ARG A 280 25.25 -27.70 19.91
CA ARG A 280 26.38 -27.16 19.14
C ARG A 280 26.13 -25.68 18.84
N LYS A 281 27.12 -25.02 18.22
CA LYS A 281 27.00 -23.64 17.74
C LYS A 281 25.89 -23.52 16.70
N ILE A 282 25.24 -22.38 16.64
CA ILE A 282 24.31 -22.04 15.57
C ILE A 282 25.08 -22.08 14.24
N TYR A 283 24.45 -22.60 13.23
CA TYR A 283 24.97 -22.55 11.87
C TYR A 283 24.92 -21.10 11.35
N ASN A 284 26.07 -20.57 10.96
CA ASN A 284 26.19 -19.24 10.38
C ASN A 284 26.39 -19.37 8.87
N PRO A 285 25.38 -19.09 8.06
CA PRO A 285 25.55 -19.14 6.61
C PRO A 285 26.50 -18.02 6.17
N SER A 286 27.29 -18.28 5.12
CA SER A 286 28.19 -17.28 4.52
C SER A 286 27.45 -16.15 3.77
N THR A 287 26.16 -16.02 3.96
CA THR A 287 25.33 -15.00 3.32
C THR A 287 25.50 -13.65 4.00
N GLN A 288 25.68 -12.61 3.19
CA GLN A 288 25.87 -11.22 3.66
C GLN A 288 24.58 -10.40 3.59
N PHE A 289 23.42 -11.04 3.80
CA PHE A 289 22.13 -10.36 3.78
C PHE A 289 21.08 -11.17 4.55
N PHE A 290 20.01 -10.50 4.93
CA PHE A 290 18.82 -11.10 5.53
C PHE A 290 17.56 -10.50 4.91
N TYR A 291 16.41 -11.11 5.16
CA TYR A 291 15.12 -10.62 4.70
C TYR A 291 14.22 -10.22 5.87
N ILE A 292 13.39 -9.18 5.64
CA ILE A 292 12.22 -8.87 6.47
C ILE A 292 11.00 -9.01 5.58
N GLY A 293 10.01 -9.78 6.04
CA GLY A 293 8.75 -10.01 5.35
C GLY A 293 8.69 -11.26 4.48
N THR A 294 9.77 -11.99 4.30
CA THR A 294 9.75 -13.25 3.55
C THR A 294 10.75 -14.27 4.08
N GLY A 295 10.41 -15.54 3.86
CA GLY A 295 11.35 -16.65 3.97
C GLY A 295 12.21 -16.78 2.71
N VAL A 296 13.12 -17.75 2.71
CA VAL A 296 14.00 -18.01 1.54
C VAL A 296 13.16 -18.51 0.36
N PRO A 297 13.23 -17.87 -0.83
CA PRO A 297 12.36 -18.18 -1.97
C PRO A 297 12.52 -19.59 -2.59
N LYS A 298 13.37 -20.47 -2.05
CA LYS A 298 13.77 -21.74 -2.70
C LYS A 298 13.03 -22.98 -2.22
N ARG A 299 12.19 -22.90 -1.21
CA ARG A 299 11.33 -24.02 -0.84
C ARG A 299 9.90 -23.68 -1.16
N GLU A 300 9.27 -24.41 -2.06
CA GLU A 300 7.82 -24.43 -2.32
C GLU A 300 7.01 -24.89 -1.08
N SER A 301 7.60 -24.85 0.11
CA SER A 301 7.02 -25.33 1.35
C SER A 301 6.54 -24.18 2.21
N ASP A 302 5.34 -24.26 2.63
CA ASP A 302 4.64 -23.83 3.87
C ASP A 302 4.95 -22.47 4.52
N ILE A 303 6.06 -21.79 4.22
CA ILE A 303 6.40 -20.45 4.76
C ILE A 303 5.99 -19.39 3.76
N LYS A 304 4.96 -18.65 4.11
CA LYS A 304 4.42 -17.54 3.30
C LYS A 304 5.11 -16.23 3.63
N SER A 305 5.07 -15.29 2.70
CA SER A 305 5.48 -13.92 2.96
C SER A 305 4.57 -13.29 4.02
N PHE A 306 5.17 -12.50 4.91
CA PHE A 306 4.45 -11.81 5.98
C PHE A 306 3.53 -10.73 5.40
N ARG A 307 2.33 -10.65 5.97
CA ARG A 307 1.39 -9.57 5.74
C ARG A 307 1.11 -8.86 7.05
N GLY A 308 1.31 -7.54 7.05
CA GLY A 308 1.14 -6.72 8.25
C GLY A 308 2.19 -5.62 8.37
N LEU A 309 2.20 -4.96 9.52
CA LEU A 309 3.07 -3.83 9.83
C LEU A 309 4.37 -4.29 10.46
N VAL A 310 5.51 -3.75 10.01
CA VAL A 310 6.82 -3.86 10.68
C VAL A 310 7.25 -2.47 11.13
N LYS A 311 7.58 -2.32 12.41
CA LYS A 311 7.87 -1.02 13.02
C LYS A 311 9.35 -0.71 13.19
N ASP A 312 10.10 -1.70 13.64
CA ASP A 312 11.54 -1.60 13.82
C ASP A 312 12.22 -2.97 13.73
N PHE A 313 13.51 -2.94 13.46
CA PHE A 313 14.40 -4.10 13.50
C PHE A 313 15.74 -3.68 14.10
N CYS A 314 16.21 -4.44 15.09
CA CYS A 314 17.48 -4.20 15.77
C CYS A 314 18.31 -5.49 15.89
N TYR A 315 19.63 -5.35 15.77
CA TYR A 315 20.59 -6.41 16.03
C TYR A 315 21.74 -5.90 16.89
N TRP A 316 22.03 -6.61 17.96
CA TRP A 316 23.18 -6.41 18.83
C TRP A 316 24.12 -7.60 18.73
N ASN A 317 25.43 -7.36 18.70
CA ASN A 317 26.46 -8.41 18.78
C ASN A 317 26.72 -8.83 20.23
N LYS A 318 25.69 -8.89 21.05
CA LYS A 318 25.69 -9.27 22.46
C LYS A 318 24.36 -9.90 22.83
N ALA A 319 24.37 -10.91 23.69
CA ALA A 319 23.18 -11.36 24.36
C ALA A 319 22.78 -10.33 25.43
N LEU A 320 21.71 -9.57 25.18
CA LEU A 320 21.18 -8.61 26.15
C LEU A 320 20.64 -9.34 27.37
N ALA A 321 20.84 -8.75 28.55
CA ALA A 321 20.29 -9.26 29.79
C ALA A 321 18.74 -9.03 29.83
N GLY A 322 18.04 -9.84 30.63
CA GLY A 322 16.58 -9.74 30.72
C GLY A 322 16.09 -8.38 31.21
N ASN A 323 16.83 -7.69 32.08
CA ASN A 323 16.51 -6.33 32.53
C ASN A 323 16.67 -5.29 31.39
N GLU A 324 17.67 -5.46 30.51
CA GLU A 324 17.84 -4.60 29.33
C GLU A 324 16.67 -4.79 28.37
N ILE A 325 16.26 -6.04 28.13
CA ILE A 325 15.12 -6.37 27.27
C ILE A 325 13.82 -5.81 27.84
N HIS A 326 13.64 -5.89 29.15
CA HIS A 326 12.48 -5.32 29.82
C HIS A 326 12.44 -3.79 29.69
N GLU A 327 13.60 -3.12 29.83
CA GLU A 327 13.73 -1.67 29.64
C GLU A 327 13.36 -1.25 28.22
N ILE A 328 13.95 -1.93 27.21
CA ILE A 328 13.65 -1.60 25.80
C ILE A 328 12.17 -1.82 25.45
N HIS A 329 11.52 -2.76 26.11
CA HIS A 329 10.10 -3.00 25.86
C HIS A 329 9.22 -1.93 26.52
N ASN A 330 9.47 -1.59 27.78
CA ASN A 330 8.59 -0.70 28.55
C ASN A 330 8.78 0.79 28.23
N ASN A 331 9.92 1.14 27.64
CA ASN A 331 10.24 2.52 27.28
C ASN A 331 10.09 2.74 25.77
N PHE A 332 8.91 3.06 25.31
CA PHE A 332 8.61 3.29 23.89
C PHE A 332 9.36 4.47 23.26
N GLY A 333 9.93 5.35 24.08
CA GLY A 333 10.77 6.49 23.65
C GLY A 333 12.26 6.22 23.76
N ILE A 334 12.68 4.96 24.00
CA ILE A 334 14.08 4.63 24.20
C ILE A 334 14.90 4.98 22.95
N ASN A 335 16.03 5.65 23.19
CA ASN A 335 17.04 5.84 22.17
C ASN A 335 18.02 4.67 22.20
N TYR A 336 17.90 3.72 21.25
CA TYR A 336 18.79 2.57 21.16
C TYR A 336 20.26 2.93 20.92
N LEU A 337 20.55 4.13 20.43
CA LEU A 337 21.90 4.62 20.15
C LEU A 337 22.60 5.17 21.41
N ALA A 338 21.91 5.22 22.53
CA ALA A 338 22.48 5.71 23.82
C ALA A 338 22.05 4.81 24.96
N SER A 339 23.00 4.49 25.85
CA SER A 339 22.69 3.73 27.07
C SER A 339 21.88 4.61 28.04
N GLN A 340 20.75 4.06 28.51
CA GLN A 340 19.85 4.76 29.45
C GLN A 340 19.02 3.77 30.29
N GLY A 341 18.72 4.14 31.52
CA GLY A 341 18.02 3.26 32.47
C GLY A 341 18.76 1.94 32.66
N GLN A 342 18.05 0.83 32.49
CA GLN A 342 18.65 -0.51 32.59
C GLN A 342 19.30 -0.97 31.27
N TYR A 343 19.11 -0.22 30.18
CA TYR A 343 19.74 -0.50 28.89
C TYR A 343 21.16 0.09 28.84
N SER A 344 22.16 -0.77 28.81
CA SER A 344 23.57 -0.41 28.85
C SER A 344 24.39 -0.82 27.63
N SER A 345 23.76 -1.46 26.65
CA SER A 345 24.42 -2.11 25.51
C SER A 345 24.30 -1.35 24.18
N ALA A 346 24.20 -0.02 24.23
CA ALA A 346 24.11 0.81 23.01
C ALA A 346 25.32 0.62 22.07
N GLU A 347 26.54 0.45 22.60
CA GLU A 347 27.76 0.20 21.83
C GLU A 347 27.77 -1.14 21.07
N ASN A 348 26.94 -2.07 21.52
CA ASN A 348 26.78 -3.38 20.90
C ASN A 348 25.72 -3.40 19.80
N LEU A 349 24.94 -2.33 19.65
CA LEU A 349 23.97 -2.18 18.58
C LEU A 349 24.71 -2.06 17.23
N LYS A 350 24.44 -2.97 16.30
CA LYS A 350 25.11 -3.04 14.97
C LYS A 350 24.17 -2.76 13.83
N ILE A 351 22.88 -2.99 14.01
CA ILE A 351 21.86 -2.69 13.00
C ILE A 351 20.64 -2.11 13.71
N TYR A 352 20.15 -0.98 13.23
CA TYR A 352 18.90 -0.39 13.67
C TYR A 352 18.13 0.24 12.52
N TYR A 353 17.04 -0.40 12.14
CA TYR A 353 16.05 0.13 11.20
C TYR A 353 14.83 0.63 11.95
N ASP A 354 14.56 1.92 11.87
CA ASP A 354 13.33 2.54 12.35
C ASP A 354 12.42 2.84 11.16
N PHE A 355 11.47 1.96 10.91
CA PHE A 355 10.54 2.08 9.80
C PHE A 355 9.47 3.16 9.99
N LYS A 356 9.47 3.88 11.12
CA LYS A 356 8.60 5.05 11.34
C LYS A 356 9.09 6.31 10.62
N ASN A 357 10.37 6.38 10.32
CA ASN A 357 11.04 7.55 9.75
C ASN A 357 11.72 7.20 8.43
N ILE A 358 10.96 6.58 7.52
CA ILE A 358 11.48 6.22 6.21
C ILE A 358 11.53 7.48 5.35
N THR A 359 12.73 7.84 4.89
CA THR A 359 12.93 8.86 3.87
C THR A 359 13.04 8.15 2.53
N LEU A 360 12.06 8.32 1.66
CA LEU A 360 12.10 7.81 0.29
C LEU A 360 12.94 8.78 -0.54
N ASP A 361 14.02 8.29 -1.13
CA ASP A 361 14.86 9.07 -2.04
C ASP A 361 14.25 9.07 -3.43
N HIS A 362 13.82 10.24 -3.92
CA HIS A 362 13.11 10.39 -5.18
C HIS A 362 14.03 10.35 -6.42
N GLU A 363 15.35 10.33 -6.26
CA GLU A 363 16.30 10.41 -7.37
C GLU A 363 16.73 9.07 -7.98
N TYR A 364 16.38 7.94 -7.39
CA TYR A 364 16.83 6.62 -7.85
C TYR A 364 15.68 5.66 -8.09
N ASP A 365 15.86 4.84 -9.13
CA ASP A 365 15.04 3.71 -9.55
C ASP A 365 14.22 3.11 -8.38
N TYR A 366 12.92 3.24 -8.45
CA TYR A 366 11.92 3.01 -7.38
C TYR A 366 11.85 1.59 -6.81
N SER A 367 12.70 0.72 -7.29
CA SER A 367 12.96 -0.59 -6.68
C SER A 367 13.84 -0.50 -5.41
N HIS A 368 14.41 0.67 -5.10
CA HIS A 368 15.39 0.86 -4.04
C HIS A 368 15.02 2.02 -3.12
N GLY A 369 14.11 1.79 -2.16
CA GLY A 369 13.93 2.72 -1.05
C GLY A 369 15.20 2.76 -0.19
N LYS A 370 15.71 3.96 0.12
CA LYS A 370 16.82 4.12 1.06
C LYS A 370 16.27 4.11 2.47
N ILE A 371 16.30 2.95 3.10
CA ILE A 371 16.06 2.84 4.54
C ILE A 371 17.43 2.90 5.22
N ILE A 372 17.61 3.88 6.08
CA ILE A 372 18.90 4.12 6.73
C ILE A 372 19.03 3.20 7.94
N ASP A 373 20.15 2.49 8.03
CA ASP A 373 20.58 1.86 9.26
C ASP A 373 21.08 2.96 10.21
N LEU A 374 20.30 3.27 11.23
CA LEU A 374 20.61 4.33 12.19
C LEU A 374 21.83 4.02 13.06
N ALA A 375 22.24 2.75 13.19
CA ALA A 375 23.47 2.35 13.85
C ALA A 375 24.70 2.61 12.95
N ASN A 376 24.54 2.60 11.61
CA ASN A 376 25.60 2.83 10.63
C ASN A 376 25.08 3.67 9.44
N PRO A 377 24.88 4.97 9.60
CA PRO A 377 24.14 5.78 8.63
C PRO A 377 24.85 6.02 7.29
N THR A 378 26.11 5.61 7.15
CA THR A 378 26.96 6.03 6.01
C THR A 378 27.00 5.06 4.83
N GLU A 379 26.57 3.80 4.92
CA GLU A 379 26.99 2.82 3.91
C GLU A 379 25.93 1.84 3.37
N GLN A 380 24.66 1.85 3.79
CA GLN A 380 23.87 0.67 3.48
C GLN A 380 22.58 0.92 2.70
N ARG A 381 22.49 0.24 1.58
CA ARG A 381 21.30 0.19 0.74
C ARG A 381 20.47 -1.03 1.12
N MET A 382 19.17 -0.82 1.31
CA MET A 382 18.19 -1.86 1.46
C MET A 382 17.40 -1.95 0.16
N TYR A 383 17.24 -3.16 -0.35
CA TYR A 383 16.33 -3.41 -1.46
C TYR A 383 14.94 -3.70 -0.91
N ALA A 384 13.94 -2.95 -1.35
CA ALA A 384 12.57 -3.12 -0.92
C ALA A 384 11.66 -3.48 -2.10
N LYS A 385 10.78 -4.46 -1.91
CA LYS A 385 9.83 -4.90 -2.93
C LYS A 385 8.41 -4.88 -2.38
N SER A 386 7.51 -4.15 -3.07
CA SER A 386 6.07 -4.09 -2.78
C SER A 386 5.73 -3.80 -1.32
N PHE A 387 5.97 -2.59 -0.85
CA PHE A 387 5.64 -2.17 0.52
C PHE A 387 4.86 -0.86 0.50
N GLU A 388 4.22 -0.58 1.61
CA GLU A 388 3.52 0.66 1.88
C GLU A 388 4.09 1.32 3.13
N CYS A 389 4.42 2.61 3.03
CA CYS A 389 4.81 3.38 4.20
C CYS A 389 3.55 3.96 4.84
N ILE A 390 3.30 3.61 6.10
CA ILE A 390 2.24 4.23 6.89
C ILE A 390 2.86 5.40 7.64
N PRO A 391 2.56 6.65 7.27
CA PRO A 391 3.20 7.83 7.83
C PRO A 391 2.76 8.09 9.28
N LYS A 392 3.64 8.72 10.05
CA LYS A 392 3.41 9.05 11.45
C LYS A 392 2.17 9.93 11.67
N SER A 393 1.83 10.79 10.71
CA SER A 393 0.67 11.69 10.77
C SER A 393 -0.68 10.98 10.80
N GLU A 394 -0.81 9.77 10.26
CA GLU A 394 -2.06 9.00 10.32
C GLU A 394 -2.33 8.39 11.70
N MET A 395 -1.38 8.48 12.60
CA MET A 395 -1.33 7.73 13.82
C MET A 395 -1.41 8.52 15.10
N GLU A 396 -1.11 9.81 15.03
CA GLU A 396 -1.32 10.74 16.14
C GLU A 396 -2.81 11.14 16.25
N LEU A 397 -3.65 10.71 15.31
CA LEU A 397 -5.07 10.97 15.37
C LEU A 397 -5.71 10.02 16.37
N GLU A 398 -6.06 10.54 17.56
CA GLU A 398 -6.93 9.87 18.55
C GLU A 398 -8.31 9.50 17.95
N ASN A 399 -8.60 10.00 16.76
CA ASN A 399 -9.81 9.77 16.00
C ASN A 399 -9.44 9.50 14.54
N LYS A 400 -9.54 8.27 14.09
CA LYS A 400 -9.40 7.95 12.67
C LYS A 400 -10.62 8.49 11.94
N LYS A 401 -10.42 9.50 11.11
CA LYS A 401 -11.47 9.99 10.21
C LYS A 401 -11.48 9.12 8.97
N ILE A 402 -12.55 8.39 8.78
CA ILE A 402 -12.82 7.74 7.50
C ILE A 402 -13.59 8.73 6.64
N ILE A 403 -13.06 9.03 5.47
CA ILE A 403 -13.72 9.87 4.49
C ILE A 403 -14.73 9.02 3.75
N LYS A 404 -16.00 9.39 3.82
CA LYS A 404 -17.07 8.74 3.06
C LYS A 404 -17.56 9.68 1.97
N PRO A 405 -17.31 9.37 0.70
CA PRO A 405 -17.86 10.17 -0.40
C PRO A 405 -19.37 9.99 -0.47
N TYR A 406 -20.08 11.04 -0.89
CA TYR A 406 -21.51 10.93 -1.17
C TYR A 406 -21.75 9.96 -2.33
N ARG A 407 -22.76 9.11 -2.19
CA ARG A 407 -23.05 8.01 -3.09
C ARG A 407 -24.50 7.96 -3.49
N ARG A 408 -24.75 7.52 -4.74
CA ARG A 408 -26.06 7.05 -5.17
C ARG A 408 -26.01 5.54 -5.37
N THR A 409 -27.05 4.82 -4.98
CA THR A 409 -27.18 3.40 -5.24
C THR A 409 -27.41 3.18 -6.72
N CYS A 410 -26.36 2.80 -7.44
CA CYS A 410 -26.35 2.57 -8.88
C CYS A 410 -25.81 1.17 -9.20
N THR A 411 -26.19 0.59 -10.32
CA THR A 411 -25.73 -0.74 -10.74
C THR A 411 -25.20 -0.70 -12.16
N PHE A 412 -24.00 -1.26 -12.35
CA PHE A 412 -23.31 -1.37 -13.63
C PHE A 412 -23.03 -2.84 -13.98
N GLN A 413 -23.01 -3.15 -15.28
CA GLN A 413 -22.45 -4.38 -15.81
C GLN A 413 -20.96 -4.15 -16.08
N LEU A 414 -20.09 -4.90 -15.41
CA LEU A 414 -18.67 -4.89 -15.73
C LEU A 414 -18.39 -5.69 -16.99
N LEU A 415 -17.63 -5.11 -17.91
CA LEU A 415 -17.02 -5.83 -19.01
C LEU A 415 -15.73 -6.47 -18.52
N GLN A 416 -15.62 -7.79 -18.71
CA GLN A 416 -14.41 -8.50 -18.34
C GLN A 416 -13.22 -7.95 -19.12
N HIS A 417 -12.14 -7.63 -18.42
CA HIS A 417 -10.86 -7.41 -19.06
C HIS A 417 -10.41 -8.73 -19.69
N VAL A 418 -10.41 -8.80 -21.01
CA VAL A 418 -9.66 -9.84 -21.70
C VAL A 418 -8.20 -9.52 -21.36
N SER A 419 -7.56 -10.37 -20.56
CA SER A 419 -6.15 -10.22 -20.22
C SER A 419 -5.32 -10.23 -21.51
N THR A 420 -4.98 -9.05 -22.00
CA THR A 420 -4.02 -8.91 -23.09
C THR A 420 -2.63 -9.21 -22.52
N GLY A 421 -2.35 -10.50 -22.20
CA GLY A 421 -1.01 -10.96 -21.90
C GLY A 421 -0.35 -10.50 -20.60
N PHE A 422 -0.99 -9.69 -19.76
CA PHE A 422 -0.50 -9.37 -18.43
C PHE A 422 -0.77 -10.53 -17.49
N LYS A 423 0.26 -11.30 -17.17
CA LYS A 423 0.20 -12.34 -16.14
C LYS A 423 -0.22 -11.69 -14.82
N SER A 424 -1.21 -12.25 -14.16
CA SER A 424 -1.57 -11.90 -12.78
C SER A 424 -0.29 -11.96 -11.93
N GLY A 425 0.09 -10.87 -11.31
CA GLY A 425 1.33 -10.73 -10.54
C GLY A 425 2.25 -9.59 -10.97
N THR A 426 2.00 -8.95 -12.14
CA THR A 426 2.77 -7.78 -12.60
C THR A 426 1.99 -6.47 -12.50
N TRP A 427 0.96 -6.41 -11.65
CA TRP A 427 0.11 -5.22 -11.48
C TRP A 427 0.80 -4.06 -10.77
N ALA A 428 1.79 -4.33 -9.95
CA ALA A 428 2.68 -3.31 -9.45
C ALA A 428 3.75 -3.00 -10.50
N THR A 429 3.35 -2.33 -11.58
CA THR A 429 4.32 -1.63 -12.44
C THR A 429 5.01 -0.57 -11.60
N ASP A 430 6.23 -0.20 -11.96
CA ASP A 430 6.96 0.88 -11.28
C ASP A 430 6.12 2.17 -11.20
N SER A 431 5.24 2.42 -12.18
CA SER A 431 4.30 3.55 -12.17
C SER A 431 3.26 3.51 -11.06
N THR A 432 2.66 2.34 -10.73
CA THR A 432 1.71 2.22 -9.60
C THR A 432 2.40 2.52 -8.28
N ARG A 433 3.63 2.09 -8.13
CA ARG A 433 4.47 2.34 -6.96
C ARG A 433 4.78 3.82 -6.79
N LEU A 434 5.10 4.50 -7.89
CA LEU A 434 5.30 5.94 -7.94
C LEU A 434 4.05 6.70 -7.50
N ASN A 435 2.90 6.31 -8.02
CA ASN A 435 1.63 6.90 -7.69
C ASN A 435 1.32 6.73 -6.20
N GLN A 436 1.59 5.55 -5.65
CA GLN A 436 1.42 5.26 -4.23
C GLN A 436 2.28 6.17 -3.36
N ILE A 437 3.58 6.27 -3.66
CA ILE A 437 4.51 7.14 -2.94
C ILE A 437 4.05 8.60 -2.99
N LYS A 438 3.64 9.06 -4.16
CA LYS A 438 3.16 10.42 -4.34
C LYS A 438 1.92 10.71 -3.51
N TYR A 439 0.94 9.80 -3.53
CA TYR A 439 -0.28 9.91 -2.76
C TYR A 439 0.02 10.02 -1.25
N TYR A 440 0.86 9.12 -0.71
CA TYR A 440 1.21 9.18 0.71
C TYR A 440 2.06 10.38 1.09
N ASN A 441 2.90 10.89 0.19
CA ASN A 441 3.60 12.16 0.43
C ASN A 441 2.63 13.34 0.49
N ASN A 442 1.59 13.35 -0.33
CA ASN A 442 0.54 14.37 -0.28
C ASN A 442 -0.20 14.31 1.06
N ILE A 443 -0.54 13.13 1.56
CA ILE A 443 -1.14 12.94 2.88
C ILE A 443 -0.18 13.41 3.99
N ALA A 444 1.08 12.95 3.97
CA ALA A 444 2.05 13.28 5.01
C ALA A 444 2.34 14.78 5.13
N ASN A 445 2.24 15.50 4.03
CA ASN A 445 2.45 16.95 3.99
C ASN A 445 1.16 17.76 4.20
N ASN A 446 0.01 17.09 4.41
CA ASN A 446 -1.32 17.71 4.44
C ASN A 446 -1.59 18.64 3.24
N LYS A 447 -1.06 18.29 2.06
CA LYS A 447 -1.19 19.11 0.85
C LYS A 447 -1.40 18.22 -0.35
N THR A 448 -2.57 18.29 -0.94
CA THR A 448 -2.68 18.09 -2.37
C THR A 448 -2.09 19.33 -3.06
N ASN A 449 -1.40 19.15 -4.17
CA ASN A 449 -0.86 20.29 -4.94
C ASN A 449 -1.98 21.00 -5.75
N LEU A 450 -3.09 21.36 -5.10
CA LEU A 450 -4.26 21.94 -5.76
C LEU A 450 -3.95 23.15 -6.64
N GLU A 451 -3.00 23.99 -6.22
CA GLU A 451 -2.64 25.19 -6.95
C GLU A 451 -1.68 24.92 -8.10
N LEU A 452 -0.86 23.86 -8.02
CA LEU A 452 0.26 23.61 -8.91
C LEU A 452 0.04 22.42 -9.86
N ASP A 453 -1.02 21.61 -9.66
CA ASP A 453 -1.22 20.41 -10.46
C ASP A 453 -2.72 20.12 -10.67
N GLY A 454 -3.15 20.11 -11.93
CA GLY A 454 -4.52 19.88 -12.34
C GLY A 454 -4.92 20.68 -13.57
N LEU A 455 -6.14 21.22 -13.61
CA LEU A 455 -6.68 21.99 -14.73
C LEU A 455 -5.78 23.20 -15.11
N THR A 456 -5.19 23.86 -14.11
CA THR A 456 -4.34 25.07 -14.31
C THR A 456 -3.01 24.74 -14.97
N THR A 457 -2.55 23.52 -14.93
CA THR A 457 -1.28 23.05 -15.50
C THR A 457 -1.47 22.02 -16.61
N LEU A 458 -2.68 21.96 -17.17
CA LEU A 458 -3.03 20.98 -18.19
C LEU A 458 -2.39 21.32 -19.53
N HIS A 459 -1.49 20.47 -20.00
CA HIS A 459 -0.83 20.57 -21.31
C HIS A 459 -1.04 19.28 -22.09
N PHE A 460 -1.47 19.40 -23.34
CA PHE A 460 -1.64 18.29 -24.27
C PHE A 460 -1.65 18.80 -25.71
N GLU A 461 -1.41 17.91 -26.66
CA GLU A 461 -1.56 18.20 -28.08
C GLU A 461 -2.77 17.43 -28.65
N ALA A 462 -3.70 18.14 -29.27
CA ALA A 462 -4.85 17.52 -29.93
C ALA A 462 -4.44 17.06 -31.33
N ILE A 463 -4.45 15.75 -31.56
CA ILE A 463 -4.10 15.13 -32.85
C ILE A 463 -5.31 15.16 -33.80
N SER A 464 -6.50 14.86 -33.29
CA SER A 464 -7.74 14.95 -34.06
C SER A 464 -8.96 15.08 -33.16
N GLU A 465 -9.95 15.82 -33.63
CA GLU A 465 -11.28 15.91 -33.03
C GLU A 465 -12.33 15.59 -34.09
N LYS A 466 -13.19 14.61 -33.80
CA LYS A 466 -14.33 14.28 -34.66
C LYS A 466 -15.60 14.33 -33.84
N THR A 467 -16.49 15.26 -34.18
CA THR A 467 -17.81 15.38 -33.56
C THR A 467 -18.90 14.90 -34.51
N THR A 468 -19.73 13.98 -34.05
CA THR A 468 -20.92 13.49 -34.76
C THR A 468 -22.11 13.57 -33.83
N ARG A 469 -23.06 14.45 -34.12
CA ARG A 469 -24.21 14.77 -33.26
C ARG A 469 -23.72 15.18 -31.84
N ASN A 470 -24.04 14.34 -30.85
CA ASN A 470 -23.68 14.56 -29.44
C ASN A 470 -22.49 13.69 -28.96
N ILE A 471 -21.66 13.21 -29.87
CA ILE A 471 -20.47 12.42 -29.56
C ILE A 471 -19.25 13.12 -30.15
N THR A 472 -18.25 13.34 -29.33
CA THR A 472 -16.90 13.78 -29.73
C THR A 472 -15.89 12.69 -29.40
N ASP A 473 -15.16 12.24 -30.44
CA ASP A 473 -13.96 11.41 -30.31
C ASP A 473 -12.74 12.34 -30.48
N LEU A 474 -11.95 12.47 -29.42
CA LEU A 474 -10.77 13.32 -29.33
C LEU A 474 -9.54 12.44 -29.17
N LYS A 475 -8.55 12.61 -30.02
CA LYS A 475 -7.23 11.96 -29.91
C LYS A 475 -6.18 12.96 -29.46
N VAL A 476 -5.41 12.59 -28.46
CA VAL A 476 -4.41 13.46 -27.86
C VAL A 476 -3.09 12.75 -27.61
N THR A 477 -2.00 13.51 -27.57
CA THR A 477 -0.72 13.16 -26.95
C THR A 477 -0.55 13.97 -25.66
N LEU A 478 0.06 13.38 -24.63
CA LEU A 478 0.14 13.98 -23.29
C LEU A 478 1.51 14.55 -22.95
#